data_b2943e4433e648d8b0bb4f4b54915435
#
_entry.id   b2943e4433e648d8b0bb4f4b54915435
#
_cell.length_a   1.000
_cell.length_b   1.000
_cell.length_c   1.000
_cell.angle_alpha   90.00
_cell.angle_beta   90.00
_cell.angle_gamma   90.00
#
_symmetry.space_group_name_H-M   'P 1'
#
loop_
_entity.id
_entity.type
_entity.pdbx_description
1 polymer ?
#
loop_
_entity_poly.entity_id
_entity_poly.type
_entity_poly.pdbx_seq_one_letter_code
_entity_poly.pdbx_strand_id
1 'polypeptide(L)'
;MGAESQHKRIVIAGSSGVIGSALVASLRSANHTVVRLVRRDPMGPDERRWDPASGQIEPGALDGADAVVNMCGVGVGDKRWSGAYKQEIYDSRVIPTEVLARAVAEAGAPVLINASAVGYYGDSGDRIIDETASSGTSFLARVCLDWEAATAEAAQAGSRVVIVRTGLVLSPAGGLFGRSRPLFSLGLGARLGNGRWY
;
A
#
# COMPACT_ATOMS: atom_id res chain seq x y z
N MET A 1 10.09 -5.43 31.62
CA MET A 1 11.13 -5.91 30.70
C MET A 1 10.65 -5.56 29.30
N GLY A 2 11.11 -4.44 28.72
CA GLY A 2 10.83 -4.10 27.34
C GLY A 2 11.56 -5.09 26.44
N ALA A 3 10.85 -5.75 25.54
CA ALA A 3 11.50 -6.51 24.47
C ALA A 3 12.36 -5.53 23.69
N GLU A 4 13.67 -5.68 23.71
CA GLU A 4 14.58 -4.96 22.80
C GLU A 4 14.08 -5.27 21.39
N SER A 5 13.63 -4.24 20.69
CA SER A 5 13.17 -4.36 19.31
C SER A 5 14.36 -4.83 18.49
N GLN A 6 14.35 -6.10 18.08
CA GLN A 6 15.40 -6.69 17.27
C GLN A 6 15.52 -5.87 15.97
N HIS A 7 16.73 -5.42 15.65
CA HIS A 7 17.01 -4.69 14.41
C HIS A 7 16.55 -5.51 13.19
N LYS A 8 15.79 -4.89 12.30
CA LYS A 8 15.20 -5.52 11.11
C LYS A 8 15.58 -4.78 9.85
N ARG A 9 15.73 -5.51 8.74
CA ARG A 9 15.88 -4.97 7.40
C ARG A 9 14.52 -5.03 6.67
N ILE A 10 13.97 -3.88 6.33
CA ILE A 10 12.65 -3.76 5.74
C ILE A 10 12.75 -3.08 4.38
N VAL A 11 12.22 -3.75 3.34
CA VAL A 11 12.17 -3.21 1.99
C VAL A 11 10.78 -2.66 1.72
N ILE A 12 10.69 -1.41 1.22
CA ILE A 12 9.41 -0.71 1.05
C ILE A 12 9.24 -0.22 -0.40
N ALA A 13 8.20 -0.68 -1.06
CA ALA A 13 7.66 -0.11 -2.29
C ALA A 13 6.53 0.89 -1.97
N GLY A 14 6.45 2.00 -2.72
CA GLY A 14 5.49 3.08 -2.42
C GLY A 14 5.89 3.98 -1.26
N SER A 15 7.19 4.03 -0.92
CA SER A 15 7.77 4.79 0.20
C SER A 15 7.60 6.31 0.12
N SER A 16 7.22 6.87 -1.03
CA SER A 16 6.98 8.32 -1.23
C SER A 16 5.53 8.75 -0.99
N GLY A 17 4.60 7.80 -0.82
CA GLY A 17 3.20 8.10 -0.50
C GLY A 17 3.01 8.57 0.95
N VAL A 18 1.78 9.02 1.28
CA VAL A 18 1.45 9.51 2.63
C VAL A 18 1.74 8.48 3.72
N ILE A 19 1.30 7.24 3.53
CA ILE A 19 1.55 6.15 4.49
C ILE A 19 3.01 5.72 4.43
N GLY A 20 3.55 5.51 3.22
CA GLY A 20 4.90 5.01 3.03
C GLY A 20 5.97 5.92 3.63
N SER A 21 5.85 7.24 3.47
CA SER A 21 6.81 8.19 4.05
C SER A 21 6.77 8.20 5.58
N ALA A 22 5.58 8.15 6.17
CA ALA A 22 5.42 8.05 7.62
C ALA A 22 5.97 6.73 8.16
N LEU A 23 5.73 5.63 7.46
CA LEU A 23 6.27 4.31 7.81
C LEU A 23 7.80 4.29 7.77
N VAL A 24 8.42 4.85 6.70
CA VAL A 24 9.88 4.98 6.60
C VAL A 24 10.45 5.76 7.78
N ALA A 25 9.84 6.91 8.12
CA ALA A 25 10.28 7.72 9.26
C ALA A 25 10.17 6.96 10.59
N SER A 26 9.04 6.29 10.82
CA SER A 26 8.79 5.49 12.02
C SER A 26 9.78 4.33 12.17
N LEU A 27 10.01 3.56 11.11
CA LEU A 27 10.92 2.42 11.16
C LEU A 27 12.37 2.84 11.38
N ARG A 28 12.80 3.94 10.76
CA ARG A 28 14.14 4.49 11.00
C ARG A 28 14.31 5.00 12.42
N SER A 29 13.28 5.66 12.98
CA SER A 29 13.32 6.10 14.37
C SER A 29 13.35 4.94 15.37
N ALA A 30 12.82 3.78 14.98
CA ALA A 30 12.90 2.52 15.74
C ALA A 30 14.18 1.73 15.46
N ASN A 31 15.19 2.35 14.83
CA ASN A 31 16.49 1.78 14.53
C ASN A 31 16.45 0.54 13.60
N HIS A 32 15.50 0.51 12.65
CA HIS A 32 15.48 -0.51 11.60
C HIS A 32 16.21 -0.03 10.34
N THR A 33 16.81 -0.95 9.59
CA THR A 33 17.32 -0.67 8.24
C THR A 33 16.15 -0.63 7.27
N VAL A 34 15.95 0.50 6.57
CA VAL A 34 14.89 0.66 5.58
C VAL A 34 15.49 0.85 4.20
N VAL A 35 15.17 -0.05 3.28
CA VAL A 35 15.48 0.05 1.85
C VAL A 35 14.21 0.46 1.10
N ARG A 36 14.32 1.44 0.23
CA ARG A 36 13.20 1.96 -0.55
C ARG A 36 13.33 1.52 -2.01
N LEU A 37 12.30 0.89 -2.55
CA LEU A 37 12.21 0.63 -3.98
C LEU A 37 11.73 1.89 -4.70
N VAL A 38 12.52 2.39 -5.63
CA VAL A 38 12.27 3.64 -6.36
C VAL A 38 12.26 3.40 -7.87
N ARG A 39 11.33 4.07 -8.59
CA ARG A 39 11.21 3.94 -10.06
C ARG A 39 12.19 4.85 -10.82
N ARG A 40 12.74 5.85 -10.17
CA ARG A 40 13.83 6.71 -10.66
C ARG A 40 15.20 6.10 -10.32
N ASP A 41 16.26 6.71 -10.79
CA ASP A 41 17.58 6.32 -10.37
C ASP A 41 17.79 6.53 -8.86
N PRO A 42 18.40 5.58 -8.14
CA PRO A 42 18.70 5.69 -6.73
C PRO A 42 19.56 6.91 -6.41
N MET A 43 19.23 7.62 -5.33
CA MET A 43 19.96 8.80 -4.86
C MET A 43 20.79 8.53 -3.60
N GLY A 44 20.75 7.30 -3.09
CA GLY A 44 21.47 6.92 -1.87
C GLY A 44 21.53 5.40 -1.68
N PRO A 45 22.35 4.96 -0.73
CA PRO A 45 22.58 3.53 -0.49
C PRO A 45 21.36 2.79 0.06
N ASP A 46 20.36 3.51 0.55
CA ASP A 46 19.09 3.00 1.06
C ASP A 46 18.00 2.92 -0.01
N GLU A 47 18.36 3.14 -1.28
CA GLU A 47 17.44 3.02 -2.42
C GLU A 47 17.88 1.91 -3.36
N ARG A 48 16.90 1.25 -3.97
CA ARG A 48 17.10 0.27 -5.05
C ARG A 48 16.14 0.60 -6.18
N ARG A 49 16.65 0.49 -7.40
CA ARG A 49 15.81 0.71 -8.58
C ARG A 49 14.86 -0.45 -8.80
N TRP A 50 13.65 -0.14 -9.21
CA TRP A 50 12.72 -1.10 -9.74
C TRP A 50 11.81 -0.47 -10.79
N ASP A 51 11.30 -1.30 -11.68
CA ASP A 51 10.32 -0.92 -12.70
C ASP A 51 9.24 -2.00 -12.76
N PRO A 52 8.11 -1.81 -12.04
CA PRO A 52 7.04 -2.79 -12.06
C PRO A 52 6.39 -2.95 -13.44
N ALA A 53 6.44 -1.94 -14.33
CA ALA A 53 5.87 -2.05 -15.67
C ALA A 53 6.64 -3.03 -16.56
N SER A 54 7.96 -3.15 -16.38
CA SER A 54 8.80 -4.13 -17.06
C SER A 54 9.05 -5.40 -16.23
N GLY A 55 8.50 -5.48 -15.02
CA GLY A 55 8.71 -6.60 -14.10
C GLY A 55 10.12 -6.67 -13.49
N GLN A 56 10.88 -5.57 -13.52
CA GLN A 56 12.28 -5.57 -13.12
C GLN A 56 12.47 -5.00 -11.70
N ILE A 57 13.32 -5.67 -10.93
CA ILE A 57 13.85 -5.19 -9.64
C ILE A 57 15.37 -5.33 -9.69
N GLU A 58 16.09 -4.34 -9.18
CA GLU A 58 17.56 -4.38 -9.06
C GLU A 58 17.99 -5.66 -8.33
N PRO A 59 18.94 -6.43 -8.89
CA PRO A 59 19.46 -7.63 -8.23
C PRO A 59 19.92 -7.36 -6.79
N GLY A 60 19.58 -8.26 -5.88
CA GLY A 60 19.92 -8.13 -4.46
C GLY A 60 19.10 -7.08 -3.68
N ALA A 61 18.12 -6.43 -4.28
CA ALA A 61 17.29 -5.43 -3.59
C ALA A 61 16.59 -5.98 -2.34
N LEU A 62 16.18 -7.25 -2.38
CA LEU A 62 15.48 -7.93 -1.28
C LEU A 62 16.41 -8.80 -0.41
N ASP A 63 17.72 -8.87 -0.70
CA ASP A 63 18.63 -9.75 0.05
C ASP A 63 18.61 -9.42 1.54
N GLY A 64 18.44 -10.46 2.35
CA GLY A 64 18.39 -10.34 3.81
C GLY A 64 17.21 -9.51 4.35
N ALA A 65 16.16 -9.30 3.57
CA ALA A 65 14.95 -8.62 4.04
C ALA A 65 14.22 -9.50 5.08
N ASP A 66 13.95 -8.94 6.26
CA ASP A 66 13.05 -9.54 7.26
C ASP A 66 11.57 -9.36 6.87
N ALA A 67 11.27 -8.30 6.13
CA ALA A 67 9.94 -8.04 5.58
C ALA A 67 10.01 -7.15 4.34
N VAL A 68 9.07 -7.39 3.43
CA VAL A 68 8.80 -6.53 2.28
C VAL A 68 7.43 -5.90 2.44
N VAL A 69 7.34 -4.58 2.25
CA VAL A 69 6.08 -3.82 2.42
C VAL A 69 5.71 -3.17 1.09
N ASN A 70 4.51 -3.47 0.62
CA ASN A 70 3.95 -2.87 -0.59
C ASN A 70 2.86 -1.85 -0.24
N MET A 71 3.13 -0.58 -0.54
CA MET A 71 2.20 0.56 -0.40
C MET A 71 1.93 1.24 -1.75
N CYS A 72 2.11 0.50 -2.87
CA CYS A 72 1.92 1.04 -4.21
C CYS A 72 0.44 1.27 -4.54
N GLY A 73 0.18 2.31 -5.31
CA GLY A 73 -1.13 2.64 -5.83
C GLY A 73 -1.30 4.14 -6.03
N VAL A 74 -1.89 4.54 -7.17
CA VAL A 74 -2.31 5.93 -7.39
C VAL A 74 -3.52 6.26 -6.52
N GLY A 75 -3.71 7.51 -6.17
CA GLY A 75 -4.83 7.93 -5.35
C GLY A 75 -6.17 7.79 -6.10
N VAL A 76 -7.15 7.10 -5.51
CA VAL A 76 -8.46 6.89 -6.15
C VAL A 76 -9.24 8.19 -6.41
N GLY A 77 -8.90 9.28 -5.73
CA GLY A 77 -9.50 10.60 -5.87
C GLY A 77 -8.63 11.62 -6.63
N ASP A 78 -7.54 11.21 -7.29
CA ASP A 78 -6.61 12.14 -7.94
C ASP A 78 -7.14 12.69 -9.26
N LYS A 79 -7.93 11.90 -9.98
CA LYS A 79 -8.55 12.26 -11.26
C LYS A 79 -10.01 11.81 -11.30
N ARG A 80 -10.77 12.38 -12.26
CA ARG A 80 -12.14 11.89 -12.54
C ARG A 80 -12.08 10.46 -13.07
N TRP A 81 -13.01 9.61 -12.64
CA TRP A 81 -13.10 8.20 -13.02
C TRP A 81 -13.56 8.02 -14.47
N SER A 82 -12.62 8.06 -15.38
CA SER A 82 -12.75 7.56 -16.76
C SER A 82 -12.38 6.07 -16.81
N GLY A 83 -12.66 5.41 -17.92
CA GLY A 83 -12.19 4.04 -18.16
C GLY A 83 -10.67 3.91 -18.00
N ALA A 84 -9.92 4.85 -18.61
CA ALA A 84 -8.47 4.88 -18.51
C ALA A 84 -7.97 5.07 -17.06
N TYR A 85 -8.63 5.94 -16.26
CA TYR A 85 -8.20 6.14 -14.88
C TYR A 85 -8.56 4.95 -13.97
N LYS A 86 -9.69 4.29 -14.23
CA LYS A 86 -10.01 3.04 -13.55
C LYS A 86 -8.96 1.96 -13.83
N GLN A 87 -8.48 1.87 -15.06
CA GLN A 87 -7.39 0.96 -15.41
C GLN A 87 -6.09 1.36 -14.70
N GLU A 88 -5.74 2.64 -14.65
CA GLU A 88 -4.57 3.15 -13.91
C GLU A 88 -4.66 2.81 -12.41
N ILE A 89 -5.85 2.93 -11.81
CA ILE A 89 -6.09 2.52 -10.41
C ILE A 89 -5.81 1.03 -10.21
N TYR A 90 -6.28 0.19 -11.13
CA TYR A 90 -6.09 -1.25 -11.09
C TYR A 90 -4.60 -1.60 -11.29
N ASP A 91 -4.00 -1.19 -12.39
CA ASP A 91 -2.64 -1.55 -12.78
C ASP A 91 -1.60 -1.08 -11.76
N SER A 92 -1.79 0.11 -11.17
CA SER A 92 -0.87 0.64 -10.16
C SER A 92 -0.84 -0.16 -8.85
N ARG A 93 -1.73 -1.13 -8.69
CA ARG A 93 -1.83 -2.01 -7.52
C ARG A 93 -1.47 -3.44 -7.85
N VAL A 94 -2.10 -4.01 -8.86
CA VAL A 94 -1.95 -5.43 -9.20
C VAL A 94 -0.55 -5.70 -9.75
N ILE A 95 -0.10 -4.97 -10.77
CA ILE A 95 1.20 -5.20 -11.40
C ILE A 95 2.37 -5.07 -10.40
N PRO A 96 2.50 -4.00 -9.59
CA PRO A 96 3.55 -3.93 -8.58
C PRO A 96 3.50 -5.05 -7.57
N THR A 97 2.31 -5.53 -7.21
CA THR A 97 2.15 -6.61 -6.24
C THR A 97 2.62 -7.95 -6.81
N GLU A 98 2.27 -8.27 -8.05
CA GLU A 98 2.75 -9.48 -8.73
C GLU A 98 4.28 -9.49 -8.83
N VAL A 99 4.88 -8.37 -9.23
CA VAL A 99 6.34 -8.24 -9.33
C VAL A 99 7.01 -8.42 -7.97
N LEU A 100 6.45 -7.82 -6.92
CA LEU A 100 6.99 -7.97 -5.56
C LEU A 100 6.77 -9.38 -5.01
N ALA A 101 5.61 -10.00 -5.24
CA ALA A 101 5.33 -11.35 -4.77
C ALA A 101 6.31 -12.37 -5.34
N ARG A 102 6.61 -12.25 -6.65
CA ARG A 102 7.64 -13.05 -7.31
C ARG A 102 9.02 -12.82 -6.71
N ALA A 103 9.43 -11.56 -6.57
CA ALA A 103 10.73 -11.23 -6.01
C ALA A 103 10.88 -11.68 -4.54
N VAL A 104 9.81 -11.62 -3.76
CA VAL A 104 9.74 -12.16 -2.39
C VAL A 104 9.92 -13.67 -2.39
N ALA A 105 9.26 -14.38 -3.31
CA ALA A 105 9.42 -15.82 -3.47
C ALA A 105 10.85 -16.22 -3.86
N GLU A 106 11.43 -15.52 -4.83
CA GLU A 106 12.80 -15.76 -5.32
C GLU A 106 13.86 -15.46 -4.23
N ALA A 107 13.69 -14.39 -3.47
CA ALA A 107 14.61 -14.00 -2.40
C ALA A 107 14.42 -14.80 -1.10
N GLY A 108 13.36 -15.60 -0.98
CA GLY A 108 13.00 -16.30 0.26
C GLY A 108 12.70 -15.36 1.43
N ALA A 109 12.21 -14.15 1.17
CA ALA A 109 11.87 -13.20 2.21
C ALA A 109 10.69 -13.72 3.06
N PRO A 110 10.79 -13.71 4.41
CA PRO A 110 9.85 -14.43 5.27
C PRO A 110 8.46 -13.79 5.35
N VAL A 111 8.33 -12.48 5.07
CA VAL A 111 7.08 -11.73 5.23
C VAL A 111 6.86 -10.76 4.07
N LEU A 112 5.66 -10.81 3.46
CA LEU A 112 5.13 -9.78 2.59
C LEU A 112 3.93 -9.10 3.25
N ILE A 113 4.03 -7.79 3.49
CA ILE A 113 2.92 -6.96 3.96
C ILE A 113 2.38 -6.18 2.77
N ASN A 114 1.17 -6.48 2.34
CA ASN A 114 0.54 -5.85 1.19
C ASN A 114 -0.61 -4.94 1.61
N ALA A 115 -0.59 -3.70 1.12
CA ALA A 115 -1.72 -2.80 1.32
C ALA A 115 -2.97 -3.33 0.58
N SER A 116 -4.11 -3.08 1.17
CA SER A 116 -5.44 -3.22 0.60
C SER A 116 -6.31 -2.09 1.15
N ALA A 117 -7.62 -2.16 0.99
CA ALA A 117 -8.52 -1.13 1.48
C ALA A 117 -9.85 -1.71 1.96
N VAL A 118 -10.52 -1.01 2.87
CA VAL A 118 -11.90 -1.33 3.30
C VAL A 118 -12.90 -1.30 2.14
N GLY A 119 -12.53 -0.69 1.02
CA GLY A 119 -13.27 -0.79 -0.25
C GLY A 119 -13.50 -2.22 -0.73
N TYR A 120 -12.75 -3.19 -0.22
CA TYR A 120 -12.97 -4.64 -0.38
C TYR A 120 -14.40 -5.04 -0.05
N TYR A 121 -14.95 -4.52 1.04
CA TYR A 121 -16.29 -4.92 1.54
C TYR A 121 -17.43 -4.26 0.76
N GLY A 122 -17.18 -3.13 0.07
CA GLY A 122 -18.23 -2.35 -0.58
C GLY A 122 -19.18 -1.70 0.42
N ASP A 123 -20.43 -1.51 0.03
CA ASP A 123 -21.47 -0.98 0.93
C ASP A 123 -22.04 -2.11 1.80
N SER A 124 -21.75 -2.05 3.07
CA SER A 124 -22.25 -3.01 4.08
C SER A 124 -23.42 -2.47 4.91
N GLY A 125 -23.89 -1.25 4.64
CA GLY A 125 -24.89 -0.57 5.47
C GLY A 125 -24.42 -0.43 6.92
N ASP A 126 -25.33 -0.64 7.88
CA ASP A 126 -25.01 -0.53 9.32
C ASP A 126 -24.46 -1.83 9.94
N ARG A 127 -24.08 -2.81 9.14
CA ARG A 127 -23.54 -4.08 9.64
C ARG A 127 -22.11 -3.89 10.17
N ILE A 128 -21.86 -4.40 11.35
CA ILE A 128 -20.49 -4.56 11.85
C ILE A 128 -19.85 -5.71 11.07
N ILE A 129 -18.71 -5.44 10.45
CA ILE A 129 -17.95 -6.40 9.65
C ILE A 129 -16.54 -6.53 10.17
N ASP A 130 -15.98 -7.70 9.99
CA ASP A 130 -14.57 -8.02 10.28
C ASP A 130 -13.87 -8.57 9.01
N GLU A 131 -12.65 -9.03 9.16
CA GLU A 131 -11.82 -9.53 8.06
C GLU A 131 -12.38 -10.80 7.41
N THR A 132 -13.31 -11.51 8.05
CA THR A 132 -13.95 -12.73 7.53
C THR A 132 -15.13 -12.43 6.61
N ALA A 133 -15.62 -11.17 6.60
CA ALA A 133 -16.72 -10.77 5.76
C ALA A 133 -16.40 -10.88 4.28
N SER A 134 -17.38 -11.29 3.48
CA SER A 134 -17.25 -11.42 2.04
C SER A 134 -17.01 -10.06 1.37
N SER A 135 -16.36 -10.09 0.21
CA SER A 135 -16.15 -8.89 -0.62
C SER A 135 -17.47 -8.36 -1.17
N GLY A 136 -17.49 -7.05 -1.42
CA GLY A 136 -18.54 -6.41 -2.20
C GLY A 136 -18.38 -6.66 -3.70
N THR A 137 -19.30 -6.04 -4.48
CA THR A 137 -19.37 -6.18 -5.95
C THR A 137 -18.97 -4.91 -6.72
N SER A 138 -18.59 -3.85 -6.00
CA SER A 138 -18.20 -2.57 -6.60
C SER A 138 -16.89 -2.68 -7.41
N PHE A 139 -16.60 -1.68 -8.23
CA PHE A 139 -15.31 -1.59 -8.93
C PHE A 139 -14.13 -1.66 -7.95
N LEU A 140 -14.16 -0.88 -6.86
CA LEU A 140 -13.08 -0.90 -5.87
C LEU A 140 -12.97 -2.22 -5.11
N ALA A 141 -14.09 -2.89 -4.85
CA ALA A 141 -14.07 -4.22 -4.24
C ALA A 141 -13.34 -5.24 -5.12
N ARG A 142 -13.62 -5.21 -6.44
CA ARG A 142 -12.90 -6.07 -7.42
C ARG A 142 -11.42 -5.73 -7.48
N VAL A 143 -11.06 -4.44 -7.50
CA VAL A 143 -9.65 -4.02 -7.45
C VAL A 143 -8.97 -4.58 -6.20
N CYS A 144 -9.61 -4.51 -5.03
CA CYS A 144 -9.04 -5.06 -3.80
C CYS A 144 -8.88 -6.59 -3.86
N LEU A 145 -9.87 -7.31 -4.39
CA LEU A 145 -9.81 -8.76 -4.58
C LEU A 145 -8.60 -9.17 -5.43
N ASP A 146 -8.46 -8.56 -6.61
CA ASP A 146 -7.37 -8.89 -7.52
C ASP A 146 -6.01 -8.44 -6.96
N TRP A 147 -5.99 -7.31 -6.25
CA TRP A 147 -4.80 -6.82 -5.57
C TRP A 147 -4.32 -7.77 -4.46
N GLU A 148 -5.23 -8.29 -3.65
CA GLU A 148 -4.92 -9.27 -2.61
C GLU A 148 -4.50 -10.61 -3.24
N ALA A 149 -5.18 -11.07 -4.30
CA ALA A 149 -4.85 -12.29 -5.02
C ALA A 149 -3.46 -12.25 -5.68
N ALA A 150 -3.00 -11.07 -6.11
CA ALA A 150 -1.68 -10.87 -6.70
C ALA A 150 -0.49 -11.22 -5.77
N THR A 151 -0.75 -11.44 -4.47
CA THR A 151 0.27 -11.88 -3.50
C THR A 151 0.50 -13.40 -3.49
N ALA A 152 -0.25 -14.15 -4.28
CA ALA A 152 -0.32 -15.62 -4.20
C ALA A 152 1.04 -16.31 -4.38
N GLU A 153 1.91 -15.81 -5.26
CA GLU A 153 3.23 -16.40 -5.52
C GLU A 153 4.12 -16.39 -4.27
N ALA A 154 4.12 -15.29 -3.52
CA ALA A 154 4.84 -15.20 -2.24
C ALA A 154 4.29 -16.20 -1.21
N ALA A 155 2.97 -16.32 -1.10
CA ALA A 155 2.34 -17.26 -0.18
C ALA A 155 2.65 -18.72 -0.55
N GLN A 156 2.61 -19.07 -1.84
CA GLN A 156 2.95 -20.42 -2.33
C GLN A 156 4.42 -20.77 -2.09
N ALA A 157 5.31 -19.80 -2.11
CA ALA A 157 6.72 -19.97 -1.78
C ALA A 157 6.99 -20.08 -0.26
N GLY A 158 5.96 -19.99 0.59
CA GLY A 158 6.07 -20.14 2.04
C GLY A 158 6.27 -18.83 2.82
N SER A 159 6.24 -17.68 2.15
CA SER A 159 6.25 -16.39 2.85
C SER A 159 4.93 -16.14 3.57
N ARG A 160 4.99 -15.56 4.76
CA ARG A 160 3.80 -15.08 5.44
C ARG A 160 3.28 -13.81 4.79
N VAL A 161 2.14 -13.90 4.13
CA VAL A 161 1.47 -12.74 3.55
C VAL A 161 0.52 -12.11 4.57
N VAL A 162 0.63 -10.78 4.75
CA VAL A 162 -0.24 -9.99 5.61
C VAL A 162 -0.92 -8.93 4.75
N ILE A 163 -2.24 -9.01 4.66
CA ILE A 163 -3.06 -8.02 3.94
C ILE A 163 -3.53 -6.94 4.93
N VAL A 164 -3.30 -5.67 4.60
CA VAL A 164 -3.70 -4.54 5.44
C VAL A 164 -4.79 -3.74 4.74
N ARG A 165 -6.06 -4.01 5.07
CA ARG A 165 -7.22 -3.28 4.54
C ARG A 165 -7.40 -1.97 5.28
N THR A 166 -6.80 -0.90 4.75
CA THR A 166 -6.84 0.43 5.38
C THR A 166 -8.13 1.16 5.04
N GLY A 167 -8.66 1.90 6.03
CA GLY A 167 -9.70 2.90 5.81
C GLY A 167 -9.15 4.20 5.21
N LEU A 168 -9.97 5.25 5.25
CA LEU A 168 -9.54 6.57 4.80
C LEU A 168 -8.50 7.15 5.76
N VAL A 169 -7.28 7.32 5.28
CA VAL A 169 -6.19 7.89 6.07
C VAL A 169 -6.30 9.41 6.10
N LEU A 170 -6.44 9.97 7.29
CA LEU A 170 -6.49 11.41 7.52
C LEU A 170 -5.10 11.91 7.89
N SER A 171 -4.51 12.72 7.01
CA SER A 171 -3.19 13.32 7.24
C SER A 171 -3.15 14.76 6.70
N PRO A 172 -2.59 15.71 7.44
CA PRO A 172 -2.36 17.05 6.92
C PRO A 172 -1.33 17.08 5.79
N ALA A 173 -0.47 16.06 5.68
CA ALA A 173 0.57 15.95 4.67
C ALA A 173 0.05 15.52 3.28
N GLY A 174 -1.22 15.12 3.16
CA GLY A 174 -1.78 14.71 1.87
C GLY A 174 -3.11 13.97 1.97
N GLY A 175 -3.47 13.28 0.89
CA GLY A 175 -4.74 12.57 0.79
C GLY A 175 -5.96 13.49 0.75
N LEU A 176 -7.13 12.95 1.12
CA LEU A 176 -8.38 13.72 1.10
C LEU A 176 -8.33 14.91 2.07
N PHE A 177 -7.83 14.70 3.28
CA PHE A 177 -7.78 15.76 4.30
C PHE A 177 -6.84 16.90 3.92
N GLY A 178 -5.65 16.59 3.40
CA GLY A 178 -4.71 17.61 2.92
C GLY A 178 -5.30 18.49 1.81
N ARG A 179 -6.12 17.91 0.93
CA ARG A 179 -6.80 18.64 -0.17
C ARG A 179 -8.01 19.45 0.28
N SER A 180 -8.79 18.94 1.22
CA SER A 180 -10.01 19.58 1.70
C SER A 180 -9.73 20.67 2.73
N ARG A 181 -8.63 20.60 3.50
CA ARG A 181 -8.26 21.55 4.54
C ARG A 181 -8.31 23.02 4.09
N PRO A 182 -7.75 23.45 2.93
CA PRO A 182 -7.84 24.84 2.49
C PRO A 182 -9.29 25.31 2.27
N LEU A 183 -10.15 24.44 1.74
CA LEU A 183 -11.56 24.74 1.53
C LEU A 183 -12.29 24.96 2.87
N PHE A 184 -12.06 24.08 3.83
CA PHE A 184 -12.63 24.22 5.16
C PHE A 184 -12.13 25.47 5.91
N SER A 185 -10.84 25.81 5.80
CA SER A 185 -10.28 27.03 6.43
C SER A 185 -10.80 28.33 5.80
N LEU A 186 -11.30 28.29 4.56
CA LEU A 186 -11.95 29.42 3.89
C LEU A 186 -13.48 29.44 4.09
N GLY A 187 -14.03 28.55 4.92
CA GLY A 187 -15.48 28.44 5.12
C GLY A 187 -16.24 27.81 3.95
N LEU A 188 -15.53 27.25 2.95
CA LEU A 188 -16.11 26.61 1.76
C LEU A 188 -16.29 25.10 1.93
N GLY A 189 -16.12 24.58 3.15
CA GLY A 189 -16.32 23.18 3.46
C GLY A 189 -17.79 22.77 3.29
N ALA A 190 -18.02 21.58 2.72
CA ALA A 190 -19.35 21.02 2.54
C ALA A 190 -19.45 19.64 3.20
N ARG A 191 -20.66 19.34 3.69
CA ARG A 191 -20.99 18.00 4.18
C ARG A 191 -21.22 17.06 3.00
N LEU A 192 -20.53 15.92 2.98
CA LEU A 192 -20.77 14.87 1.99
C LEU A 192 -22.03 14.06 2.36
N GLY A 193 -22.98 13.98 1.44
CA GLY A 193 -24.23 13.28 1.64
C GLY A 193 -25.01 13.75 2.89
N ASN A 194 -25.49 12.82 3.70
CA ASN A 194 -26.17 13.11 4.96
C ASN A 194 -25.23 13.26 6.16
N GLY A 195 -23.91 13.08 5.96
CA GLY A 195 -22.90 13.14 7.01
C GLY A 195 -22.84 11.95 7.95
N ARG A 196 -23.49 10.84 7.59
CA ARG A 196 -23.51 9.59 8.36
C ARG A 196 -22.70 8.46 7.69
N TRP A 197 -21.71 8.82 6.88
CA TRP A 197 -20.77 7.88 6.31
C TRP A 197 -19.64 7.63 7.30
N TYR A 198 -19.40 6.42 7.68
CA TYR A 198 -18.29 5.92 8.51
C TYR A 198 -17.55 4.80 7.82
#